data_ed2a33ae5aeed69eb2be847604ab71a0
#
_entry.id   ed2a33ae5aeed69eb2be847604ab71a0
#
_cell.length_a   1.000
_cell.length_b   1.000
_cell.length_c   1.000
_cell.angle_alpha   90.00
_cell.angle_beta   90.00
_cell.angle_gamma   90.00
#
_symmetry.space_group_name_H-M   'P 1'
#
loop_
_entity.id
_entity.type
_entity.pdbx_description
1 polymer ?
#
loop_
_entity_poly.entity_id
_entity_poly.type
_entity_poly.pdbx_seq_one_letter_code
_entity_poly.pdbx_strand_id
1 'polypeptide(L)'
;FAYQGRKDTIKACIYVKELVRFMLWKVEEGVNTNNTDRADVKSAKGVEIYNCCFEPAYTIQHIVEAMKKVTGLTQFVLDIPNWVIMPMARAAMLLGSPMGICLARVKKLQISTNICGEKLKNCGYQFKWSFEEALADWFEDNDRKYLK
;
A
#
# COMPACT_ATOMS: atom_id res chain seq x y z
N PHE A 1 5.91 17.62 -0.05
CA PHE A 1 5.11 16.70 -0.90
C PHE A 1 4.13 17.52 -1.76
N ALA A 2 3.82 17.04 -2.95
CA ALA A 2 2.83 17.68 -3.82
C ALA A 2 1.85 16.65 -4.36
N TYR A 3 0.55 16.95 -4.27
CA TYR A 3 -0.46 16.18 -4.98
C TYR A 3 -0.43 16.54 -6.47
N GLN A 4 -0.31 15.53 -7.30
CA GLN A 4 -0.17 15.70 -8.74
C GLN A 4 -1.53 15.57 -9.43
N GLY A 5 -2.38 16.58 -9.23
CA GLY A 5 -3.67 16.73 -9.89
C GLY A 5 -4.85 15.99 -9.27
N ARG A 6 -4.64 14.98 -8.41
CA ARG A 6 -5.72 14.24 -7.74
C ARG A 6 -5.31 13.80 -6.34
N LYS A 7 -6.20 14.01 -5.38
CA LYS A 7 -6.04 13.58 -3.97
C LYS A 7 -6.79 12.28 -3.68
N ASP A 8 -7.82 12.03 -4.46
CA ASP A 8 -8.77 10.92 -4.32
C ASP A 8 -8.30 9.61 -4.99
N THR A 9 -7.08 9.61 -5.55
CA THR A 9 -6.51 8.41 -6.16
C THR A 9 -6.33 7.33 -5.11
N ILE A 10 -6.94 6.16 -5.34
CA ILE A 10 -6.84 5.00 -4.44
C ILE A 10 -5.53 4.27 -4.68
N LYS A 11 -4.85 3.88 -3.59
CA LYS A 11 -3.65 3.05 -3.62
C LYS A 11 -3.81 1.87 -2.69
N ALA A 12 -3.83 0.68 -3.27
CA ALA A 12 -3.75 -0.55 -2.48
C ALA A 12 -2.34 -0.66 -1.87
N CYS A 13 -2.28 -0.88 -0.57
CA CYS A 13 -1.04 -1.05 0.17
C CYS A 13 -1.23 -2.04 1.30
N ILE A 14 -0.13 -2.62 1.76
CA ILE A 14 -0.07 -3.46 2.94
C ILE A 14 1.25 -3.20 3.68
N TYR A 15 1.23 -3.37 4.98
CA TYR A 15 2.44 -3.33 5.78
C TYR A 15 3.24 -4.64 5.63
N VAL A 16 4.56 -4.55 5.43
CA VAL A 16 5.38 -5.73 5.15
C VAL A 16 5.36 -6.76 6.27
N LYS A 17 5.38 -6.32 7.55
CA LYS A 17 5.29 -7.26 8.69
C LYS A 17 3.92 -7.95 8.73
N GLU A 18 2.85 -7.27 8.31
CA GLU A 18 1.51 -7.86 8.20
C GLU A 18 1.46 -8.91 7.08
N LEU A 19 2.09 -8.62 5.95
CA LEU A 19 2.21 -9.58 4.85
C LEU A 19 2.95 -10.85 5.29
N VAL A 20 4.08 -10.69 5.98
CA VAL A 20 4.85 -11.84 6.50
C VAL A 20 4.03 -12.65 7.50
N ARG A 21 3.30 -11.99 8.42
CA ARG A 21 2.41 -12.67 9.37
C ARG A 21 1.31 -13.48 8.68
N PHE A 22 0.70 -12.89 7.64
CA PHE A 22 -0.30 -13.61 6.85
C PHE A 22 0.29 -14.85 6.17
N MET A 23 1.48 -14.74 5.59
CA MET A 23 2.15 -15.88 4.96
C MET A 23 2.44 -17.00 5.98
N LEU A 24 2.95 -16.67 7.17
CA LEU A 24 3.20 -17.63 8.26
C LEU A 24 1.90 -18.28 8.71
N TRP A 25 0.86 -17.49 8.94
CA TRP A 25 -0.46 -17.99 9.34
C TRP A 25 -1.03 -18.99 8.31
N LYS A 26 -0.88 -18.72 7.01
CA LYS A 26 -1.32 -19.67 5.95
C LYS A 26 -0.51 -20.97 5.95
N VAL A 27 0.79 -20.91 6.24
CA VAL A 27 1.64 -22.11 6.38
C VAL A 27 1.18 -22.95 7.56
N GLU A 28 0.93 -22.34 8.72
CA GLU A 28 0.45 -23.02 9.93
C GLU A 28 -0.93 -23.64 9.72
N GLU A 29 -1.85 -22.94 9.07
CA GLU A 29 -3.16 -23.48 8.68
C GLU A 29 -3.02 -24.71 7.80
N GLY A 30 -2.16 -24.69 6.79
CA GLY A 30 -1.88 -25.81 5.91
C GLY A 30 -1.25 -27.01 6.63
N VAL A 31 -0.38 -26.78 7.62
CA VAL A 31 0.21 -27.84 8.44
C VAL A 31 -0.85 -28.48 9.34
N ASN A 32 -1.69 -27.70 10.00
CA ASN A 32 -2.74 -28.18 10.89
C ASN A 32 -3.80 -29.00 10.16
N THR A 33 -4.16 -28.63 8.93
CA THR A 33 -5.12 -29.40 8.12
C THR A 33 -4.55 -30.75 7.66
N ASN A 34 -3.24 -30.89 7.52
CA ASN A 34 -2.59 -32.15 7.15
C ASN A 34 -2.46 -33.13 8.35
N ASN A 35 -2.53 -32.63 9.59
CA ASN A 35 -2.42 -33.45 10.80
C ASN A 35 -3.76 -34.00 11.33
N THR A 36 -4.87 -33.55 10.78
CA THR A 36 -6.18 -34.15 11.08
C THR A 36 -6.42 -35.29 10.11
N ASP A 37 -6.37 -36.54 10.62
CA ASP A 37 -6.74 -37.77 9.93
C ASP A 37 -8.18 -37.68 9.37
N ARG A 38 -8.32 -37.07 8.22
CA ARG A 38 -9.53 -37.08 7.44
C ARG A 38 -9.25 -37.65 6.06
N ALA A 39 -9.45 -38.98 5.98
CA ALA A 39 -9.33 -39.76 4.77
C ALA A 39 -10.28 -39.34 3.62
N ASP A 40 -11.15 -38.36 3.83
CA ASP A 40 -12.21 -38.01 2.89
C ASP A 40 -12.19 -36.61 2.31
N VAL A 41 -11.25 -35.77 2.66
CA VAL A 41 -11.09 -34.51 1.95
C VAL A 41 -10.04 -34.69 0.87
N LYS A 42 -10.50 -35.04 -0.35
CA LYS A 42 -9.74 -34.72 -1.57
C LYS A 42 -9.52 -33.20 -1.58
N SER A 43 -8.50 -32.76 -0.85
CA SER A 43 -8.00 -31.40 -0.95
C SER A 43 -7.61 -31.22 -2.40
N ALA A 44 -8.46 -30.53 -3.15
CA ALA A 44 -8.08 -30.05 -4.46
C ALA A 44 -6.79 -29.26 -4.23
N LYS A 45 -5.67 -29.78 -4.76
CA LYS A 45 -4.37 -29.08 -4.80
C LYS A 45 -4.50 -27.87 -5.72
N GLY A 46 -5.30 -26.89 -5.29
CA GLY A 46 -5.52 -25.65 -6.01
C GLY A 46 -4.56 -24.59 -5.46
N VAL A 47 -3.96 -23.83 -6.35
CA VAL A 47 -3.22 -22.61 -5.98
C VAL A 47 -4.22 -21.59 -5.48
N GLU A 48 -4.08 -21.13 -4.24
CA GLU A 48 -4.84 -20.00 -3.71
C GLU A 48 -4.11 -18.69 -3.96
N ILE A 49 -4.82 -17.73 -4.53
CA ILE A 49 -4.29 -16.39 -4.80
C ILE A 49 -4.99 -15.39 -3.89
N TYR A 50 -4.21 -14.57 -3.21
CA TYR A 50 -4.66 -13.49 -2.35
C TYR A 50 -4.08 -12.15 -2.79
N ASN A 51 -4.94 -11.14 -2.88
CA ASN A 51 -4.51 -9.75 -2.97
C ASN A 51 -4.27 -9.24 -1.55
N CYS A 52 -3.01 -9.07 -1.18
CA CYS A 52 -2.66 -8.63 0.16
C CYS A 52 -2.65 -7.10 0.22
N CYS A 53 -3.75 -6.53 0.69
CA CYS A 53 -3.89 -5.09 0.93
C CYS A 53 -4.88 -4.83 2.07
N PHE A 54 -4.74 -3.65 2.69
CA PHE A 54 -5.75 -3.17 3.63
C PHE A 54 -7.09 -2.97 2.94
N GLU A 55 -8.17 -3.31 3.62
CA GLU A 55 -9.53 -3.15 3.12
C GLU A 55 -10.39 -2.38 4.16
N PRO A 56 -10.95 -1.23 3.81
CA PRO A 56 -10.95 -0.58 2.50
C PRO A 56 -9.58 0.01 2.09
N ALA A 57 -9.34 0.10 0.78
CA ALA A 57 -8.15 0.72 0.25
C ALA A 57 -8.13 2.24 0.47
N TYR A 58 -6.95 2.80 0.69
CA TYR A 58 -6.78 4.21 1.08
C TYR A 58 -6.54 5.14 -0.11
N THR A 59 -7.05 6.37 0.00
CA THR A 59 -6.70 7.44 -0.95
C THR A 59 -5.30 7.98 -0.66
N ILE A 60 -4.66 8.59 -1.66
CA ILE A 60 -3.36 9.26 -1.47
C ILE A 60 -3.47 10.34 -0.39
N GLN A 61 -4.59 11.06 -0.33
CA GLN A 61 -4.82 12.06 0.71
C GLN A 61 -4.76 11.43 2.10
N HIS A 62 -5.49 10.36 2.34
CA HIS A 62 -5.50 9.65 3.62
C HIS A 62 -4.09 9.16 4.00
N ILE A 63 -3.37 8.57 3.05
CA ILE A 63 -1.99 8.09 3.26
C ILE A 63 -1.07 9.24 3.71
N VAL A 64 -1.12 10.39 3.03
CA VAL A 64 -0.28 11.55 3.36
C VAL A 64 -0.67 12.17 4.71
N GLU A 65 -1.94 12.24 5.03
CA GLU A 65 -2.44 12.74 6.31
C GLU A 65 -2.01 11.82 7.47
N ALA A 66 -2.13 10.51 7.30
CA ALA A 66 -1.66 9.54 8.28
C ALA A 66 -0.13 9.63 8.48
N MET A 67 0.64 9.75 7.40
CA MET A 67 2.10 9.96 7.49
C MET A 67 2.44 11.24 8.27
N LYS A 68 1.77 12.36 7.99
CA LYS A 68 1.97 13.61 8.75
C LYS A 68 1.66 13.44 10.23
N LYS A 69 0.54 12.79 10.54
CA LYS A 69 0.11 12.55 11.92
C LYS A 69 1.13 11.72 12.69
N VAL A 70 1.64 10.65 12.09
CA VAL A 70 2.60 9.74 12.72
C VAL A 70 3.97 10.38 12.88
N THR A 71 4.46 11.08 11.85
CA THR A 71 5.81 11.69 11.89
C THR A 71 5.86 13.01 12.63
N GLY A 72 4.72 13.65 12.89
CA GLY A 72 4.67 15.00 13.47
C GLY A 72 5.22 16.10 12.54
N LEU A 73 5.55 15.76 11.28
CA LEU A 73 6.12 16.70 10.34
C LEU A 73 5.06 17.63 9.76
N THR A 74 5.21 18.92 10.00
CA THR A 74 4.37 19.99 9.43
C THR A 74 4.80 20.37 8.00
N GLN A 75 5.05 19.37 7.16
CA GLN A 75 5.44 19.65 5.78
C GLN A 75 4.29 20.26 4.99
N PHE A 76 4.63 21.32 4.25
CA PHE A 76 3.70 21.95 3.34
C PHE A 76 3.39 20.99 2.17
N VAL A 77 2.12 20.75 1.95
CA VAL A 77 1.65 19.90 0.85
C VAL A 77 0.98 20.78 -0.19
N LEU A 78 1.62 20.88 -1.35
CA LEU A 78 1.10 21.61 -2.49
C LEU A 78 0.07 20.78 -3.25
N ASP A 79 -0.99 21.44 -3.69
CA ASP A 79 -1.95 20.89 -4.63
C ASP A 79 -1.67 21.50 -6.00
N ILE A 80 -1.10 20.70 -6.91
CA ILE A 80 -0.72 21.18 -8.24
C ILE A 80 -1.76 20.68 -9.24
N PRO A 81 -2.56 21.58 -9.85
CA PRO A 81 -3.56 21.18 -10.84
C PRO A 81 -2.92 20.51 -12.06
N ASN A 82 -3.70 19.63 -12.72
CA ASN A 82 -3.24 18.90 -13.91
C ASN A 82 -2.77 19.81 -15.06
N TRP A 83 -3.42 20.95 -15.24
CA TRP A 83 -3.06 21.90 -16.31
C TRP A 83 -1.69 22.55 -16.09
N VAL A 84 -1.18 22.56 -14.85
CA VAL A 84 0.18 23.03 -14.51
C VAL A 84 1.20 21.89 -14.58
N ILE A 85 0.90 20.75 -13.96
CA ILE A 85 1.88 19.67 -13.83
C ILE A 85 2.19 18.98 -15.15
N MET A 86 1.23 18.89 -16.06
CA MET A 86 1.42 18.22 -17.34
C MET A 86 2.40 18.99 -18.26
N PRO A 87 2.29 20.30 -18.47
CA PRO A 87 3.29 21.05 -19.22
C PRO A 87 4.64 21.11 -18.52
N MET A 88 4.68 21.21 -17.19
CA MET A 88 5.92 21.14 -16.43
C MET A 88 6.67 19.80 -16.63
N ALA A 89 5.96 18.68 -16.59
CA ALA A 89 6.55 17.37 -16.81
C ALA A 89 7.10 17.22 -18.25
N ARG A 90 6.42 17.81 -19.26
CA ARG A 90 6.89 17.85 -20.64
C ARG A 90 8.15 18.72 -20.79
N ALA A 91 8.16 19.90 -20.20
CA ALA A 91 9.32 20.78 -20.21
C ALA A 91 10.52 20.13 -19.51
N ALA A 92 10.33 19.48 -18.37
CA ALA A 92 11.37 18.76 -17.66
C ALA A 92 11.99 17.63 -18.50
N MET A 93 11.17 16.93 -19.29
CA MET A 93 11.66 15.89 -20.21
C MET A 93 12.51 16.49 -21.35
N LEU A 94 12.11 17.62 -21.90
CA LEU A 94 12.87 18.31 -22.99
C LEU A 94 14.22 18.86 -22.50
N LEU A 95 14.26 19.31 -21.25
CA LEU A 95 15.47 19.87 -20.62
C LEU A 95 16.39 18.81 -19.99
N GLY A 96 16.07 17.53 -20.13
CA GLY A 96 16.87 16.44 -19.53
C GLY A 96 16.98 16.51 -18.02
N SER A 97 15.91 16.94 -17.33
CA SER A 97 15.92 17.19 -15.89
C SER A 97 16.37 15.99 -15.07
N PRO A 98 17.43 16.12 -14.24
CA PRO A 98 17.91 15.05 -13.35
C PRO A 98 16.95 14.70 -12.22
N MET A 99 15.90 15.51 -11.99
CA MET A 99 14.94 15.31 -10.91
C MET A 99 13.99 14.11 -11.12
N GLY A 100 14.11 13.37 -12.23
CA GLY A 100 13.32 12.17 -12.49
C GLY A 100 11.82 12.43 -12.64
N ILE A 101 11.41 13.70 -12.82
CA ILE A 101 10.02 14.06 -13.12
C ILE A 101 9.77 13.70 -14.58
N CYS A 102 9.00 12.64 -14.80
CA CYS A 102 8.60 12.26 -16.15
C CYS A 102 7.07 12.09 -16.22
N LEU A 103 6.54 12.30 -17.42
CA LEU A 103 5.10 12.22 -17.69
C LEU A 103 4.49 10.87 -17.28
N ALA A 104 5.25 9.78 -17.46
CA ALA A 104 4.82 8.44 -17.07
C ALA A 104 4.61 8.30 -15.56
N ARG A 105 5.50 8.87 -14.74
CA ARG A 105 5.36 8.88 -13.27
C ARG A 105 4.16 9.70 -12.82
N VAL A 106 3.99 10.90 -13.40
CA VAL A 106 2.83 11.77 -13.12
C VAL A 106 1.53 11.03 -13.44
N LYS A 107 1.40 10.45 -14.64
CA LYS A 107 0.23 9.65 -15.02
C LYS A 107 -0.01 8.46 -14.08
N LYS A 108 1.05 7.73 -13.72
CA LYS A 108 0.95 6.56 -12.81
C LYS A 108 0.42 6.95 -11.42
N LEU A 109 0.77 8.13 -10.91
CA LEU A 109 0.25 8.62 -9.62
C LEU A 109 -1.22 9.01 -9.67
N GLN A 110 -1.72 9.39 -10.84
CA GLN A 110 -3.12 9.77 -11.06
C GLN A 110 -4.06 8.58 -11.30
N ILE A 111 -3.53 7.39 -11.57
CA ILE A 111 -4.32 6.18 -11.81
C ILE A 111 -4.52 5.45 -10.49
N SER A 112 -5.79 5.18 -10.14
CA SER A 112 -6.12 4.35 -8.98
C SER A 112 -5.68 2.91 -9.21
N THR A 113 -5.05 2.31 -8.20
CA THR A 113 -4.78 0.87 -8.12
C THR A 113 -5.71 0.28 -7.07
N ASN A 114 -7.00 0.23 -7.42
CA ASN A 114 -8.02 -0.32 -6.54
C ASN A 114 -8.01 -1.85 -6.69
N ILE A 115 -7.20 -2.49 -5.86
CA ILE A 115 -7.10 -3.95 -5.78
C ILE A 115 -8.00 -4.39 -4.62
N CYS A 116 -8.91 -5.33 -4.88
CA CYS A 116 -9.83 -5.85 -3.87
C CYS A 116 -9.10 -6.81 -2.93
N GLY A 117 -9.07 -6.48 -1.63
CA GLY A 117 -8.51 -7.29 -0.55
C GLY A 117 -9.53 -8.14 0.21
N GLU A 118 -10.79 -8.18 -0.23
CA GLU A 118 -11.88 -8.86 0.49
C GLU A 118 -11.60 -10.34 0.78
N LYS A 119 -10.95 -11.05 -0.14
CA LYS A 119 -10.61 -12.47 0.10
C LYS A 119 -9.68 -12.62 1.31
N LEU A 120 -8.71 -11.72 1.47
CA LEU A 120 -7.82 -11.70 2.64
C LEU A 120 -8.60 -11.35 3.91
N LYS A 121 -9.46 -10.33 3.86
CA LYS A 121 -10.29 -9.93 4.98
C LYS A 121 -11.24 -11.04 5.44
N ASN A 122 -11.79 -11.82 4.50
CA ASN A 122 -12.83 -12.81 4.75
C ASN A 122 -12.27 -14.23 5.01
N CYS A 123 -10.95 -14.47 4.88
CA CYS A 123 -10.37 -15.79 5.09
C CYS A 123 -10.17 -16.17 6.58
N GLY A 124 -10.58 -15.31 7.53
CA GLY A 124 -10.42 -15.53 8.96
C GLY A 124 -9.11 -14.97 9.55
N TYR A 125 -8.23 -14.45 8.73
CA TYR A 125 -7.01 -13.81 9.20
C TYR A 125 -7.31 -12.50 9.92
N GLN A 126 -6.69 -12.28 11.07
CA GLN A 126 -6.85 -11.05 11.87
C GLN A 126 -5.60 -10.17 11.72
N PHE A 127 -5.80 -8.97 11.16
CA PHE A 127 -4.74 -7.97 11.09
C PHE A 127 -4.30 -7.57 12.49
N LYS A 128 -2.99 -7.49 12.72
CA LYS A 128 -2.42 -7.01 13.97
C LYS A 128 -2.39 -5.49 14.03
N TRP A 129 -2.10 -4.87 12.90
CA TRP A 129 -1.95 -3.41 12.79
C TRP A 129 -3.04 -2.81 11.91
N SER A 130 -3.63 -1.72 12.36
CA SER A 130 -4.29 -0.76 11.48
C SER A 130 -3.26 -0.06 10.59
N PHE A 131 -3.70 0.72 9.62
CA PHE A 131 -2.78 1.45 8.73
C PHE A 131 -1.92 2.46 9.49
N GLU A 132 -2.51 3.21 10.42
CA GLU A 132 -1.83 4.20 11.24
C GLU A 132 -0.83 3.56 12.21
N GLU A 133 -1.20 2.46 12.85
CA GLU A 133 -0.31 1.69 13.73
C GLU A 133 0.85 1.09 12.94
N ALA A 134 0.61 0.60 11.74
CA ALA A 134 1.65 0.11 10.83
C ALA A 134 2.65 1.19 10.43
N LEU A 135 2.17 2.41 10.16
CA LEU A 135 3.03 3.57 9.90
C LEU A 135 3.84 3.98 11.13
N ALA A 136 3.23 3.93 12.32
CA ALA A 136 3.91 4.25 13.56
C ALA A 136 5.03 3.24 13.86
N ASP A 137 4.73 1.95 13.75
CA ASP A 137 5.70 0.87 13.93
C ASP A 137 6.87 0.99 12.92
N TRP A 138 6.55 1.31 11.65
CA TRP A 138 7.59 1.54 10.64
C TRP A 138 8.43 2.79 10.93
N PHE A 139 7.84 3.85 11.46
CA PHE A 139 8.55 5.06 11.85
C PHE A 139 9.48 4.82 13.04
N GLU A 140 9.04 4.04 14.03
CA GLU A 140 9.88 3.59 15.16
C GLU A 140 11.06 2.75 14.69
N ASP A 141 10.85 1.79 13.80
CA ASP A 141 11.91 0.95 13.21
C ASP A 141 13.02 1.76 12.50
N ASN A 142 12.70 2.99 12.06
CA ASN A 142 13.65 3.91 11.42
C ASN A 142 14.18 5.00 12.38
N ASP A 143 14.20 4.73 13.70
CA ASP A 143 14.66 5.66 14.75
C ASP A 143 13.96 7.02 14.70
N ARG A 144 12.72 7.09 14.24
CA ARG A 144 11.91 8.30 14.07
C ARG A 144 12.53 9.36 13.14
N LYS A 145 13.43 8.96 12.25
CA LYS A 145 14.12 9.92 11.35
C LYS A 145 13.41 10.09 10.02
N TYR A 146 12.92 9.00 9.45
CA TYR A 146 12.26 9.01 8.14
C TYR A 146 11.48 7.71 7.89
N LEU A 147 10.53 7.78 6.97
CA LEU A 147 9.89 6.61 6.38
C LEU A 147 10.58 6.29 5.04
N LYS A 148 11.45 5.28 5.02
CA LYS A 148 12.15 4.80 3.83
C LYS A 148 11.63 3.44 3.39
#